data_cddffc86a1af5e5f5ce53bd61f77169d
#
_entry.id   cddffc86a1af5e5f5ce53bd61f77169d
#
_cell.length_a   1.000
_cell.length_b   1.000
_cell.length_c   1.000
_cell.angle_alpha   90.00
_cell.angle_beta   90.00
_cell.angle_gamma   90.00
#
_symmetry.space_group_name_H-M   'P 1'
#
loop_
_entity.id
_entity.type
_entity.pdbx_description
1 polymer ?
#
loop_
_entity_poly.entity_id
_entity_poly.type
_entity_poly.pdbx_seq_one_letter_code
_entity_poly.pdbx_strand_id
1 'polypeptide(L)'
;MARSWERMVQRNTKQVNKQRKKQGKDTIYASKSSSAAGSSDVFKGRNIVFPIVLLLLGIMFWVVGSIDEARGQGILANWLGVVLYFLLAALIFFRRPFLKVERARVSTIKYNRERWLQASEIEKIILSRSMVALKYKGKRKQWVFSRFLNRYDTAAMGARLEQFAKANNIEVVHE
;
A
#
# COMPACT_ATOMS: atom_id res chain seq x y z
N MET A 1 -30.37 -27.15 10.16
CA MET A 1 -30.03 -26.57 11.48
C MET A 1 -28.79 -25.66 11.50
N ALA A 2 -27.74 -25.91 10.72
CA ALA A 2 -26.50 -25.07 10.67
C ALA A 2 -26.72 -23.57 10.38
N ARG A 3 -27.58 -23.23 9.42
CA ARG A 3 -27.84 -21.81 9.01
C ARG A 3 -28.50 -20.93 10.11
N SER A 4 -29.19 -21.52 11.07
CA SER A 4 -29.81 -20.78 12.18
C SER A 4 -28.78 -20.40 13.23
N TRP A 5 -27.84 -21.30 13.52
CA TRP A 5 -26.76 -21.07 14.47
C TRP A 5 -25.77 -20.00 13.95
N GLU A 6 -25.39 -20.05 12.67
CA GLU A 6 -24.53 -19.03 12.06
C GLU A 6 -25.14 -17.63 12.12
N ARG A 7 -26.44 -17.50 11.86
CA ARG A 7 -27.15 -16.21 11.97
C ARG A 7 -27.17 -15.68 13.41
N MET A 8 -27.32 -16.55 14.40
CA MET A 8 -27.28 -16.18 15.81
C MET A 8 -25.88 -15.73 16.23
N VAL A 9 -24.83 -16.44 15.82
CA VAL A 9 -23.43 -16.05 16.05
C VAL A 9 -23.12 -14.70 15.41
N GLN A 10 -23.54 -14.46 14.18
CA GLN A 10 -23.34 -13.17 13.50
C GLN A 10 -24.05 -12.01 14.21
N ARG A 11 -25.27 -12.19 14.71
CA ARG A 11 -25.99 -11.16 15.46
C ARG A 11 -25.28 -10.84 16.78
N ASN A 12 -24.89 -11.84 17.54
CA ASN A 12 -24.16 -11.68 18.79
C ASN A 12 -22.81 -10.97 18.56
N THR A 13 -22.08 -11.38 17.55
CA THR A 13 -20.78 -10.74 17.22
C THR A 13 -20.95 -9.27 16.83
N LYS A 14 -22.01 -8.93 16.09
CA LYS A 14 -22.32 -7.52 15.76
C LYS A 14 -22.64 -6.70 17.01
N GLN A 15 -23.41 -7.24 17.96
CA GLN A 15 -23.75 -6.54 19.20
C GLN A 15 -22.51 -6.32 20.08
N VAL A 16 -21.70 -7.35 20.26
CA VAL A 16 -20.47 -7.27 21.06
C VAL A 16 -19.47 -6.30 20.44
N ASN A 17 -19.31 -6.31 19.10
CA ASN A 17 -18.45 -5.36 18.40
C ASN A 17 -18.94 -3.91 18.52
N LYS A 18 -20.28 -3.68 18.54
CA LYS A 18 -20.86 -2.36 18.77
C LYS A 18 -20.56 -1.83 20.18
N GLN A 19 -20.64 -2.70 21.18
CA GLN A 19 -20.29 -2.35 22.58
C GLN A 19 -18.79 -2.08 22.74
N ARG A 20 -17.92 -2.92 22.15
CA ARG A 20 -16.47 -2.75 22.17
C ARG A 20 -16.03 -1.45 21.48
N LYS A 21 -16.64 -1.09 20.35
CA LYS A 21 -16.39 0.18 19.66
C LYS A 21 -16.74 1.39 20.52
N LYS A 22 -17.82 1.31 21.33
CA LYS A 22 -18.19 2.36 22.31
C LYS A 22 -17.19 2.46 23.46
N GLN A 23 -16.49 1.37 23.80
CA GLN A 23 -15.48 1.30 24.86
C GLN A 23 -14.04 1.58 24.32
N GLY A 24 -13.86 1.95 23.06
CA GLY A 24 -12.54 2.16 22.45
C GLY A 24 -11.70 0.89 22.28
N LYS A 25 -12.31 -0.30 22.40
CA LYS A 25 -11.65 -1.60 22.26
C LYS A 25 -11.80 -2.14 20.82
N ASP A 26 -10.76 -2.83 20.34
CA ASP A 26 -10.78 -3.45 19.02
C ASP A 26 -11.90 -4.50 18.87
N THR A 27 -12.41 -4.63 17.65
CA THR A 27 -13.46 -5.63 17.34
C THR A 27 -12.91 -7.05 17.46
N ILE A 28 -13.78 -8.04 17.78
CA ILE A 28 -13.39 -9.45 17.98
C ILE A 28 -12.65 -10.02 16.76
N TYR A 29 -13.00 -9.60 15.54
CA TYR A 29 -12.32 -10.06 14.33
C TYR A 29 -10.97 -9.38 14.11
N ALA A 30 -10.81 -8.11 14.51
CA ALA A 30 -9.51 -7.43 14.48
C ALA A 30 -8.54 -8.05 15.49
N SER A 31 -9.02 -8.39 16.71
CA SER A 31 -8.19 -9.08 17.72
C SER A 31 -7.84 -10.52 17.33
N LYS A 32 -8.72 -11.23 16.61
CA LYS A 32 -8.47 -12.61 16.18
C LYS A 32 -7.52 -12.68 14.97
N SER A 33 -7.52 -11.65 14.11
CA SER A 33 -6.52 -11.51 13.05
C SER A 33 -5.15 -11.08 13.59
N SER A 34 -5.10 -10.39 14.73
CA SER A 34 -3.86 -10.01 15.41
C SER A 34 -3.29 -11.10 16.34
N SER A 35 -4.13 -12.03 16.84
CA SER A 35 -3.68 -13.07 17.79
C SER A 35 -3.45 -14.46 17.18
N ALA A 36 -3.98 -14.75 15.98
CA ALA A 36 -3.84 -16.05 15.32
C ALA A 36 -2.74 -16.11 14.23
N ALA A 37 -2.30 -14.95 13.72
CA ALA A 37 -1.09 -14.83 12.93
C ALA A 37 -0.14 -13.94 13.73
N GLY A 38 0.99 -14.47 14.19
CA GLY A 38 1.96 -13.72 14.99
C GLY A 38 2.13 -12.30 14.46
N SER A 39 1.84 -11.32 15.32
CA SER A 39 1.81 -9.85 15.11
C SER A 39 2.23 -9.38 13.71
N SER A 40 1.29 -9.40 12.77
CA SER A 40 1.53 -8.87 11.44
C SER A 40 1.10 -7.40 11.40
N ASP A 41 2.07 -6.51 11.23
CA ASP A 41 1.80 -5.09 11.09
C ASP A 41 1.67 -4.71 9.62
N VAL A 42 0.58 -4.01 9.27
CA VAL A 42 0.29 -3.63 7.89
C VAL A 42 0.36 -2.11 7.76
N PHE A 43 1.35 -1.65 7.03
CA PHE A 43 1.56 -0.24 6.68
C PHE A 43 0.97 0.03 5.30
N LYS A 44 -0.05 0.89 5.24
CA LYS A 44 -0.71 1.26 3.99
C LYS A 44 -0.16 2.57 3.48
N GLY A 45 0.25 2.60 2.22
CA GLY A 45 0.63 3.82 1.51
C GLY A 45 -0.51 4.36 0.63
N ARG A 46 -0.29 5.55 0.07
CA ARG A 46 -1.15 6.16 -0.95
C ARG A 46 -0.28 6.68 -2.09
N ASN A 47 -0.55 6.23 -3.30
CA ASN A 47 0.06 6.81 -4.49
C ASN A 47 -0.63 8.13 -4.80
N ILE A 48 0.04 9.26 -4.57
CA ILE A 48 -0.51 10.59 -4.86
C ILE A 48 0.27 11.26 -5.99
N VAL A 49 1.58 11.12 -5.99
CA VAL A 49 2.45 11.81 -6.95
C VAL A 49 2.15 11.40 -8.39
N PHE A 50 2.06 10.10 -8.66
CA PHE A 50 1.77 9.59 -10.00
C PHE A 50 0.43 10.07 -10.59
N PRO A 51 -0.70 10.00 -9.86
CA PRO A 51 -1.96 10.56 -10.35
C PRO A 51 -1.91 12.05 -10.64
N ILE A 52 -1.21 12.84 -9.80
CA ILE A 52 -1.07 14.29 -10.02
C ILE A 52 -0.29 14.55 -11.31
N VAL A 53 0.82 13.86 -11.54
CA VAL A 53 1.60 14.00 -12.78
C VAL A 53 0.76 13.63 -14.00
N LEU A 54 -0.03 12.55 -13.94
CA LEU A 54 -0.92 12.15 -15.03
C LEU A 54 -2.03 13.18 -15.28
N LEU A 55 -2.59 13.78 -14.22
CA LEU A 55 -3.57 14.85 -14.36
C LEU A 55 -2.98 16.07 -15.04
N LEU A 56 -1.76 16.47 -14.65
CA LEU A 56 -1.07 17.60 -15.30
C LEU A 56 -0.78 17.31 -16.77
N LEU A 57 -0.33 16.10 -17.11
CA LEU A 57 -0.14 15.67 -18.50
C LEU A 57 -1.47 15.65 -19.27
N GLY A 58 -2.55 15.19 -18.65
CA GLY A 58 -3.88 15.22 -19.26
C GLY A 58 -4.37 16.65 -19.56
N ILE A 59 -4.14 17.59 -18.63
CA ILE A 59 -4.46 19.01 -18.84
C ILE A 59 -3.58 19.60 -19.97
N MET A 60 -2.28 19.30 -19.97
CA MET A 60 -1.38 19.76 -21.04
C MET A 60 -1.81 19.21 -22.40
N PHE A 61 -2.18 17.93 -22.46
CA PHE A 61 -2.69 17.31 -23.68
C PHE A 61 -4.01 17.96 -24.15
N TRP A 62 -4.89 18.29 -23.21
CA TRP A 62 -6.14 19.02 -23.52
C TRP A 62 -5.84 20.40 -24.11
N VAL A 63 -4.93 21.19 -23.51
CA VAL A 63 -4.56 22.52 -24.00
C VAL A 63 -3.99 22.45 -25.41
N VAL A 64 -3.05 21.53 -25.66
CA VAL A 64 -2.45 21.35 -27.00
C VAL A 64 -3.52 20.94 -28.01
N GLY A 65 -4.39 19.99 -27.65
CA GLY A 65 -5.45 19.53 -28.52
C GLY A 65 -6.50 20.62 -28.85
N SER A 66 -6.78 21.54 -27.93
CA SER A 66 -7.67 22.68 -28.19
C SER A 66 -7.12 23.62 -29.27
N ILE A 67 -5.78 23.73 -29.40
CA ILE A 67 -5.14 24.51 -30.47
C ILE A 67 -5.30 23.80 -31.82
N ASP A 68 -5.19 22.48 -31.84
CA ASP A 68 -5.33 21.67 -33.05
C ASP A 68 -6.80 21.60 -33.52
N GLU A 69 -7.77 21.61 -32.59
CA GLU A 69 -9.21 21.74 -32.88
C GLU A 69 -9.51 23.05 -33.60
N ALA A 70 -8.90 24.17 -33.18
CA ALA A 70 -9.02 25.45 -33.82
C ALA A 70 -8.48 25.44 -35.27
N ARG A 71 -7.64 24.47 -35.62
CA ARG A 71 -7.10 24.21 -36.98
C ARG A 71 -7.88 23.16 -37.77
N GLY A 72 -9.00 22.64 -37.21
CA GLY A 72 -9.87 21.67 -37.88
C GLY A 72 -9.39 20.22 -37.83
N GLN A 73 -8.48 19.87 -36.92
CA GLN A 73 -7.94 18.53 -36.81
C GLN A 73 -8.43 17.79 -35.55
N GLY A 74 -9.08 16.66 -35.74
CA GLY A 74 -9.10 15.52 -34.79
C GLY A 74 -9.78 15.68 -33.45
N ILE A 75 -10.92 16.35 -33.35
CA ILE A 75 -11.71 16.56 -32.10
C ILE A 75 -11.89 15.28 -31.28
N LEU A 76 -12.31 14.18 -31.90
CA LEU A 76 -12.59 12.90 -31.20
C LEU A 76 -11.35 12.27 -30.60
N ALA A 77 -10.21 12.30 -31.30
CA ALA A 77 -8.96 11.71 -30.82
C ALA A 77 -8.41 12.46 -29.60
N ASN A 78 -8.56 13.78 -29.57
CA ASN A 78 -8.15 14.62 -28.45
C ASN A 78 -8.95 14.30 -27.18
N TRP A 79 -10.27 14.29 -27.27
CA TRP A 79 -11.16 13.95 -26.14
C TRP A 79 -10.92 12.54 -25.59
N LEU A 80 -10.72 11.58 -26.48
CA LEU A 80 -10.42 10.21 -26.08
C LEU A 80 -9.09 10.13 -25.30
N GLY A 81 -8.07 10.86 -25.74
CA GLY A 81 -6.79 10.95 -25.04
C GLY A 81 -6.94 11.56 -23.64
N VAL A 82 -7.65 12.67 -23.50
CA VAL A 82 -7.92 13.34 -22.22
C VAL A 82 -8.62 12.38 -21.27
N VAL A 83 -9.71 11.76 -21.70
CA VAL A 83 -10.48 10.80 -20.88
C VAL A 83 -9.60 9.63 -20.42
N LEU A 84 -8.73 9.13 -21.30
CA LEU A 84 -7.83 8.03 -20.97
C LEU A 84 -6.82 8.42 -19.88
N TYR A 85 -6.22 9.63 -19.92
CA TYR A 85 -5.34 10.13 -18.87
C TYR A 85 -6.05 10.25 -17.51
N PHE A 86 -7.27 10.80 -17.50
CA PHE A 86 -8.07 10.92 -16.27
C PHE A 86 -8.45 9.55 -15.70
N LEU A 87 -8.85 8.61 -16.55
CA LEU A 87 -9.19 7.25 -16.13
C LEU A 87 -7.97 6.54 -15.56
N LEU A 88 -6.80 6.65 -16.22
CA LEU A 88 -5.56 6.06 -15.74
C LEU A 88 -5.12 6.68 -14.40
N ALA A 89 -5.23 8.00 -14.25
CA ALA A 89 -4.96 8.69 -13.00
C ALA A 89 -5.85 8.19 -11.87
N ALA A 90 -7.15 8.02 -12.13
CA ALA A 90 -8.11 7.49 -11.17
C ALA A 90 -7.77 6.03 -10.77
N LEU A 91 -7.46 5.16 -11.74
CA LEU A 91 -7.08 3.77 -11.46
C LEU A 91 -5.83 3.68 -10.56
N ILE A 92 -4.82 4.52 -10.79
CA ILE A 92 -3.61 4.54 -9.97
C ILE A 92 -3.89 5.15 -8.59
N PHE A 93 -4.76 6.16 -8.49
CA PHE A 93 -5.13 6.78 -7.22
C PHE A 93 -5.86 5.82 -6.29
N PHE A 94 -6.76 5.01 -6.80
CA PHE A 94 -7.48 4.00 -6.01
C PHE A 94 -6.59 2.82 -5.59
N ARG A 95 -5.45 2.64 -6.25
CA ARG A 95 -4.52 1.58 -5.90
C ARG A 95 -3.75 1.93 -4.63
N ARG A 96 -3.96 1.16 -3.57
CA ARG A 96 -3.30 1.33 -2.28
C ARG A 96 -2.15 0.33 -2.13
N PRO A 97 -0.89 0.75 -2.27
CA PRO A 97 0.23 -0.12 -1.95
C PRO A 97 0.29 -0.34 -0.43
N PHE A 98 0.74 -1.52 -0.01
CA PHE A 98 0.94 -1.83 1.40
C PHE A 98 2.27 -2.56 1.62
N LEU A 99 2.79 -2.46 2.83
CA LEU A 99 3.84 -3.31 3.37
C LEU A 99 3.29 -4.04 4.59
N LYS A 100 3.33 -5.36 4.58
CA LYS A 100 2.97 -6.22 5.70
C LYS A 100 4.23 -6.85 6.25
N VAL A 101 4.50 -6.64 7.53
CA VAL A 101 5.65 -7.22 8.24
C VAL A 101 5.14 -8.32 9.15
N GLU A 102 5.53 -9.55 8.89
CA GLU A 102 5.27 -10.74 9.70
C GLU A 102 6.54 -11.13 10.45
N ARG A 103 6.49 -12.19 11.25
CA ARG A 103 7.62 -12.61 12.11
C ARG A 103 8.84 -13.05 11.31
N ALA A 104 8.65 -13.77 10.19
CA ALA A 104 9.74 -14.36 9.39
C ALA A 104 9.74 -13.90 7.93
N ARG A 105 8.79 -13.08 7.52
CA ARG A 105 8.64 -12.61 6.14
C ARG A 105 8.00 -11.22 6.06
N VAL A 106 8.28 -10.57 4.96
CA VAL A 106 7.70 -9.27 4.59
C VAL A 106 6.96 -9.43 3.28
N SER A 107 5.73 -8.90 3.16
CA SER A 107 4.97 -8.94 1.92
C SER A 107 4.52 -7.57 1.47
N THR A 108 4.40 -7.39 0.15
CA THR A 108 3.93 -6.16 -0.50
C THR A 108 3.24 -6.48 -1.81
N ILE A 109 2.42 -5.55 -2.32
CA ILE A 109 1.87 -5.65 -3.67
C ILE A 109 2.77 -4.89 -4.65
N LYS A 110 3.30 -5.61 -5.64
CA LYS A 110 4.03 -5.02 -6.77
C LYS A 110 3.44 -5.58 -8.08
N TYR A 111 3.11 -4.68 -9.05
CA TYR A 111 2.50 -5.05 -10.33
C TYR A 111 1.24 -5.94 -10.19
N ASN A 112 0.35 -5.56 -9.29
CA ASN A 112 -0.91 -6.26 -9.02
C ASN A 112 -0.77 -7.72 -8.53
N ARG A 113 0.44 -8.10 -8.08
CA ARG A 113 0.74 -9.40 -7.48
C ARG A 113 1.30 -9.20 -6.09
N GLU A 114 0.82 -9.98 -5.15
CA GLU A 114 1.44 -10.05 -3.83
C GLU A 114 2.81 -10.71 -3.97
N ARG A 115 3.81 -10.05 -3.42
CA ARG A 115 5.19 -10.57 -3.34
C ARG A 115 5.59 -10.62 -1.90
N TRP A 116 6.21 -11.69 -1.52
CA TRP A 116 6.75 -11.91 -0.21
C TRP A 116 8.27 -12.11 -0.30
N LEU A 117 8.94 -11.75 0.78
CA LEU A 117 10.38 -11.86 0.93
C LEU A 117 10.64 -12.48 2.30
N GLN A 118 11.34 -13.58 2.34
CA GLN A 118 11.75 -14.22 3.59
C GLN A 118 12.89 -13.45 4.26
N ALA A 119 12.96 -13.51 5.58
CA ALA A 119 14.03 -12.88 6.34
C ALA A 119 15.43 -13.33 5.88
N SER A 120 15.58 -14.61 5.51
CA SER A 120 16.83 -15.21 4.99
C SER A 120 17.29 -14.63 3.65
N GLU A 121 16.37 -14.05 2.87
CA GLU A 121 16.65 -13.46 1.56
C GLU A 121 17.01 -11.98 1.64
N ILE A 122 16.86 -11.37 2.83
CA ILE A 122 17.20 -9.97 3.08
C ILE A 122 18.67 -9.88 3.47
N GLU A 123 19.43 -9.07 2.75
CA GLU A 123 20.84 -8.78 3.05
C GLU A 123 20.94 -7.72 4.14
N LYS A 124 20.29 -6.57 3.91
CA LYS A 124 20.24 -5.46 4.86
C LYS A 124 18.99 -4.61 4.69
N ILE A 125 18.64 -3.92 5.75
CA ILE A 125 17.55 -2.97 5.81
C ILE A 125 18.15 -1.57 5.96
N ILE A 126 17.84 -0.66 5.03
CA ILE A 126 18.27 0.72 5.07
C ILE A 126 17.11 1.56 5.56
N LEU A 127 17.30 2.25 6.67
CA LEU A 127 16.32 3.12 7.29
C LEU A 127 16.77 4.57 7.16
N SER A 128 15.99 5.37 6.44
CA SER A 128 16.16 6.81 6.36
C SER A 128 14.89 7.53 6.80
N ARG A 129 14.99 8.79 7.16
CA ARG A 129 13.84 9.61 7.58
C ARG A 129 12.74 9.67 6.50
N SER A 130 13.11 9.63 5.23
CA SER A 130 12.19 9.76 4.10
C SER A 130 11.87 8.46 3.38
N MET A 131 12.66 7.40 3.60
CA MET A 131 12.48 6.13 2.91
C MET A 131 12.97 4.94 3.74
N VAL A 132 12.40 3.78 3.42
CA VAL A 132 12.85 2.48 3.92
C VAL A 132 13.17 1.60 2.73
N ALA A 133 14.35 0.98 2.70
CA ALA A 133 14.74 0.08 1.63
C ALA A 133 15.14 -1.30 2.19
N LEU A 134 14.64 -2.35 1.52
CA LEU A 134 14.98 -3.75 1.80
C LEU A 134 15.84 -4.28 0.65
N LYS A 135 17.11 -4.57 0.90
CA LYS A 135 18.04 -5.08 -0.09
C LYS A 135 18.05 -6.60 -0.09
N TYR A 136 17.97 -7.19 -1.29
CA TYR A 136 18.03 -8.64 -1.46
C TYR A 136 19.45 -9.17 -1.37
N LYS A 137 19.61 -10.33 -0.76
CA LYS A 137 20.86 -11.06 -0.73
C LYS A 137 21.24 -11.54 -2.14
N GLY A 138 22.44 -11.21 -2.58
CA GLY A 138 22.97 -11.65 -3.87
C GLY A 138 22.31 -11.02 -5.12
N LYS A 139 21.45 -10.02 -4.98
CA LYS A 139 20.79 -9.34 -6.11
C LYS A 139 20.88 -7.83 -5.95
N ARG A 140 21.11 -7.11 -7.06
CA ARG A 140 21.07 -5.63 -7.08
C ARG A 140 19.64 -5.05 -6.89
N LYS A 141 18.62 -5.90 -6.72
CA LYS A 141 17.22 -5.46 -6.55
C LYS A 141 16.97 -5.10 -5.09
N GLN A 142 16.18 -4.04 -4.89
CA GLN A 142 15.73 -3.58 -3.59
C GLN A 142 14.25 -3.19 -3.63
N TRP A 143 13.58 -3.33 -2.50
CA TRP A 143 12.27 -2.73 -2.31
C TRP A 143 12.44 -1.39 -1.62
N VAL A 144 11.91 -0.34 -2.21
CA VAL A 144 11.98 1.01 -1.66
C VAL A 144 10.57 1.49 -1.34
N PHE A 145 10.38 1.93 -0.10
CA PHE A 145 9.15 2.50 0.41
C PHE A 145 9.43 3.95 0.81
N SER A 146 8.88 4.89 0.04
CA SER A 146 9.14 6.31 0.22
C SER A 146 7.95 7.01 0.87
N ARG A 147 8.25 7.89 1.84
CA ARG A 147 7.27 8.79 2.42
C ARG A 147 6.77 9.81 1.40
N PHE A 148 7.66 10.26 0.51
CA PHE A 148 7.32 11.27 -0.48
C PHE A 148 6.42 10.72 -1.59
N LEU A 149 6.79 9.59 -2.22
CA LEU A 149 6.07 9.02 -3.37
C LEU A 149 4.73 8.40 -2.97
N ASN A 150 4.71 7.65 -1.88
CA ASN A 150 3.58 6.79 -1.51
C ASN A 150 3.00 7.12 -0.13
N ARG A 151 3.45 8.20 0.50
CA ARG A 151 2.99 8.65 1.83
C ARG A 151 2.97 7.54 2.89
N TYR A 152 3.98 6.68 2.89
CA TYR A 152 4.16 5.74 3.98
C TYR A 152 4.56 6.44 5.28
N ASP A 153 4.09 5.92 6.40
CA ASP A 153 4.64 6.26 7.71
C ASP A 153 5.99 5.54 7.90
N THR A 154 7.06 6.18 7.40
CA THR A 154 8.41 5.61 7.44
C THR A 154 8.95 5.47 8.86
N ALA A 155 8.49 6.28 9.83
CA ALA A 155 8.93 6.21 11.22
C ALA A 155 8.38 4.95 11.91
N ALA A 156 7.06 4.73 11.86
CA ALA A 156 6.44 3.53 12.41
C ALA A 156 6.93 2.25 11.69
N MET A 157 7.13 2.34 10.37
CA MET A 157 7.68 1.27 9.54
C MET A 157 9.11 0.92 9.94
N GLY A 158 9.96 1.94 10.16
CA GLY A 158 11.35 1.79 10.59
C GLY A 158 11.44 1.08 11.94
N ALA A 159 10.72 1.56 12.95
CA ALA A 159 10.70 0.95 14.28
C ALA A 159 10.29 -0.54 14.24
N ARG A 160 9.31 -0.88 13.40
CA ARG A 160 8.85 -2.28 13.25
C ARG A 160 9.87 -3.14 12.50
N LEU A 161 10.51 -2.59 11.47
CA LEU A 161 11.54 -3.29 10.70
C LEU A 161 12.84 -3.47 11.49
N GLU A 162 13.17 -2.57 12.42
CA GLU A 162 14.26 -2.77 13.37
C GLU A 162 14.00 -3.97 14.29
N GLN A 163 12.77 -4.09 14.82
CA GLN A 163 12.38 -5.25 15.62
C GLN A 163 12.45 -6.54 14.80
N PHE A 164 11.98 -6.50 13.55
CA PHE A 164 12.08 -7.61 12.62
C PHE A 164 13.54 -8.00 12.32
N ALA A 165 14.39 -7.00 12.09
CA ALA A 165 15.82 -7.21 11.83
C ALA A 165 16.55 -7.84 13.04
N LYS A 166 16.30 -7.33 14.25
CA LYS A 166 16.84 -7.90 15.49
C LYS A 166 16.41 -9.35 15.70
N ALA A 167 15.13 -9.67 15.44
CA ALA A 167 14.60 -11.02 15.60
C ALA A 167 15.15 -12.02 14.57
N ASN A 168 15.64 -11.55 13.42
CA ASN A 168 16.10 -12.39 12.32
C ASN A 168 17.62 -12.22 12.02
N ASN A 169 18.37 -11.51 12.88
CA ASN A 169 19.80 -11.21 12.71
C ASN A 169 20.13 -10.56 11.36
N ILE A 170 19.36 -9.56 10.95
CA ILE A 170 19.56 -8.81 9.70
C ILE A 170 20.25 -7.48 10.02
N GLU A 171 21.22 -7.11 9.20
CA GLU A 171 21.92 -5.83 9.33
C GLU A 171 20.97 -4.65 9.06
N VAL A 172 21.01 -3.63 9.94
CA VAL A 172 20.27 -2.36 9.78
C VAL A 172 21.27 -1.24 9.60
N VAL A 173 21.08 -0.46 8.53
CA VAL A 173 21.89 0.72 8.23
C VAL A 173 20.98 1.95 8.33
N HIS A 174 21.39 2.94 9.11
CA HIS A 174 20.71 4.23 9.24
C HIS A 174 21.40 5.27 8.34
N GLU A 175 20.63 5.93 7.45
CA GLU A 175 21.09 7.00 6.54
C GLU A 175 20.30 8.30 6.79
#